data_5867e05659bb00e0b564b4e90c75808b
#
_entry.id   5867e05659bb00e0b564b4e90c75808b
#
_cell.length_a   1.000
_cell.length_b   1.000
_cell.length_c   1.000
_cell.angle_alpha   90.00
_cell.angle_beta   90.00
_cell.angle_gamma   90.00
#
_symmetry.space_group_name_H-M   'P 1'
#
loop_
_entity.id
_entity.type
_entity.pdbx_description
1 polymer ?
#
loop_
_entity_poly.entity_id
_entity_poly.type
_entity_poly.pdbx_seq_one_letter_code
_entity_poly.pdbx_strand_id
1 'polypeptide(L)'
;NATLPAPVTMGGSLEETAQSYMTLPAEFQRIGEDQKQTATAMKACIKEYNATLPAPVKTSGSRDALLEQLAIINPDLVAQEAQKPSPLKVSGTKAEMIQAVKSVKPDAVFADELLDAWRDNPDDKILVTQQQMQTALAIQKALHEHPTAGKLLLHPDRAVETSYFGIDEETGLEIRVRPDIEIPFDMVRVGADLKTISMWNVKQSGLRARLHREIIDRDYHLSAAMYMQTAALDQFFWIFVNKDEGYHWIAIVEASEELIELGMLEYRQTMNRIANAFDTGEWPAPITEDYTDELNDFDLRRLEALRTQA
;
A
#
# COMPACT_ATOMS: atom_id res chain seq x y z
N ASN A 1 -0.26 37.45 -24.98
CA ASN A 1 -1.33 36.88 -25.85
C ASN A 1 -1.51 37.80 -27.07
N ALA A 2 -0.68 37.64 -28.11
CA ALA A 2 -0.95 38.22 -29.40
C ALA A 2 -2.06 37.39 -30.05
N THR A 3 -3.28 37.88 -30.08
CA THR A 3 -4.38 37.28 -30.83
C THR A 3 -4.10 37.54 -32.32
N LEU A 4 -3.67 36.56 -33.06
CA LEU A 4 -3.66 36.60 -34.52
C LEU A 4 -5.11 36.66 -35.01
N PRO A 5 -5.38 37.48 -36.07
CA PRO A 5 -6.73 37.52 -36.62
C PRO A 5 -7.13 36.12 -37.10
N ALA A 6 -8.27 35.67 -36.62
CA ALA A 6 -8.81 34.34 -36.98
C ALA A 6 -9.39 34.39 -38.39
N PRO A 7 -9.23 33.34 -39.22
CA PRO A 7 -9.86 33.25 -40.51
C PRO A 7 -11.39 33.34 -40.39
N VAL A 8 -12.02 34.08 -41.31
CA VAL A 8 -13.47 34.16 -41.38
C VAL A 8 -14.02 32.86 -41.90
N THR A 9 -14.96 32.25 -41.18
CA THR A 9 -15.56 30.97 -41.55
C THR A 9 -16.53 31.13 -42.74
N MET A 10 -16.51 30.15 -43.65
CA MET A 10 -17.48 30.07 -44.75
C MET A 10 -18.73 29.38 -44.24
N GLY A 11 -19.88 30.05 -44.24
CA GLY A 11 -21.13 29.46 -43.81
C GLY A 11 -21.60 28.26 -44.68
N GLY A 12 -22.39 27.38 -44.13
CA GLY A 12 -23.02 26.27 -44.83
C GLY A 12 -24.24 26.70 -45.65
N SER A 13 -24.95 27.73 -45.19
CA SER A 13 -26.10 28.34 -45.86
C SER A 13 -25.74 29.66 -46.57
N LEU A 14 -26.63 30.16 -47.43
CA LEU A 14 -26.50 31.47 -48.03
C LEU A 14 -26.50 32.58 -47.00
N GLU A 15 -27.38 32.49 -46.02
CA GLU A 15 -27.54 33.46 -44.94
C GLU A 15 -26.30 33.55 -44.04
N GLU A 16 -25.78 32.41 -43.60
CA GLU A 16 -24.52 32.32 -42.81
C GLU A 16 -23.34 32.86 -43.61
N THR A 17 -23.27 32.57 -44.92
CA THR A 17 -22.21 33.09 -45.78
C THR A 17 -22.30 34.59 -45.94
N ALA A 18 -23.52 35.14 -46.04
CA ALA A 18 -23.76 36.60 -46.13
C ALA A 18 -23.35 37.29 -44.79
N GLN A 19 -23.70 36.72 -43.66
CA GLN A 19 -23.28 37.24 -42.37
C GLN A 19 -21.73 37.26 -42.24
N SER A 20 -21.05 36.18 -42.61
CA SER A 20 -19.60 36.12 -42.61
C SER A 20 -18.97 37.12 -43.59
N TYR A 21 -19.55 37.32 -44.77
CA TYR A 21 -19.10 38.29 -45.77
C TYR A 21 -19.19 39.75 -45.24
N MET A 22 -20.24 40.09 -44.51
CA MET A 22 -20.44 41.41 -43.91
C MET A 22 -19.44 41.74 -42.81
N THR A 23 -18.70 40.73 -42.25
CA THR A 23 -17.64 40.95 -41.27
C THR A 23 -16.29 41.26 -41.92
N LEU A 24 -16.15 41.15 -43.24
CA LEU A 24 -14.91 41.46 -43.94
C LEU A 24 -14.60 42.97 -43.89
N PRO A 25 -13.33 43.37 -43.95
CA PRO A 25 -12.93 44.76 -44.22
C PRO A 25 -13.52 45.24 -45.53
N ALA A 26 -13.87 46.57 -45.61
CA ALA A 26 -14.56 47.15 -46.77
C ALA A 26 -13.87 46.87 -48.10
N GLU A 27 -12.55 46.87 -48.15
CA GLU A 27 -11.75 46.53 -49.31
C GLU A 27 -11.97 45.13 -49.90
N PHE A 28 -12.49 44.20 -49.10
CA PHE A 28 -12.81 42.82 -49.48
C PHE A 28 -14.31 42.63 -49.75
N GLN A 29 -15.16 43.61 -49.46
CA GLN A 29 -16.60 43.60 -49.75
C GLN A 29 -16.84 44.13 -51.19
N ARG A 30 -16.36 43.42 -52.20
CA ARG A 30 -16.30 43.90 -53.58
C ARG A 30 -17.52 43.57 -54.45
N ILE A 31 -18.56 42.99 -53.86
CA ILE A 31 -19.79 42.70 -54.57
C ILE A 31 -20.63 43.94 -54.59
N GLY A 32 -20.72 44.62 -55.77
CA GLY A 32 -21.50 45.83 -55.92
C GLY A 32 -23.01 45.59 -55.81
N GLU A 33 -23.77 46.66 -55.53
CA GLU A 33 -25.21 46.61 -55.37
C GLU A 33 -25.93 46.05 -56.60
N ASP A 34 -25.33 46.22 -57.80
CA ASP A 34 -25.87 45.74 -59.10
C ASP A 34 -25.53 44.25 -59.39
N GLN A 35 -24.72 43.58 -58.56
CA GLN A 35 -24.32 42.21 -58.77
C GLN A 35 -25.12 41.26 -57.91
N LYS A 36 -25.52 40.10 -58.51
CA LYS A 36 -26.17 39.06 -57.68
C LYS A 36 -25.25 38.60 -56.56
N GLN A 37 -25.70 38.86 -55.32
CA GLN A 37 -25.04 38.37 -54.13
C GLN A 37 -25.23 36.84 -54.02
N THR A 38 -24.39 36.08 -54.66
CA THR A 38 -24.41 34.60 -54.59
C THR A 38 -23.44 34.11 -53.50
N ALA A 39 -23.80 33.01 -52.88
CA ALA A 39 -22.91 32.37 -51.89
C ALA A 39 -21.50 32.11 -52.46
N THR A 40 -21.37 31.82 -53.75
CA THR A 40 -20.10 31.56 -54.43
C THR A 40 -19.25 32.84 -54.48
N ALA A 41 -19.85 33.99 -54.87
CA ALA A 41 -19.14 35.26 -54.92
C ALA A 41 -18.69 35.73 -53.53
N MET A 42 -19.55 35.63 -52.53
CA MET A 42 -19.20 35.94 -51.14
C MET A 42 -18.10 35.05 -50.60
N LYS A 43 -18.16 33.73 -50.84
CA LYS A 43 -17.10 32.77 -50.47
C LYS A 43 -15.76 33.09 -51.17
N ALA A 44 -15.76 33.60 -52.40
CA ALA A 44 -14.55 34.03 -53.09
C ALA A 44 -13.87 35.19 -52.37
N CYS A 45 -14.65 36.19 -51.96
CA CYS A 45 -14.13 37.36 -51.21
C CYS A 45 -13.61 36.93 -49.79
N ILE A 46 -14.31 36.06 -49.10
CA ILE A 46 -13.87 35.50 -47.84
C ILE A 46 -12.54 34.73 -47.99
N LYS A 47 -12.42 33.94 -49.06
CA LYS A 47 -11.22 33.18 -49.37
C LYS A 47 -10.03 34.09 -49.66
N GLU A 48 -10.27 35.16 -50.43
CA GLU A 48 -9.25 36.17 -50.74
C GLU A 48 -8.75 36.87 -49.47
N TYR A 49 -9.66 37.31 -48.60
CA TYR A 49 -9.30 37.90 -47.29
C TYR A 49 -8.51 36.92 -46.45
N ASN A 50 -9.00 35.68 -46.27
CA ASN A 50 -8.31 34.67 -45.48
C ASN A 50 -6.90 34.35 -46.01
N ALA A 51 -6.67 34.50 -47.33
CA ALA A 51 -5.35 34.31 -47.92
C ALA A 51 -4.36 35.45 -47.57
N THR A 52 -4.86 36.61 -47.18
CA THR A 52 -4.01 37.73 -46.71
C THR A 52 -3.62 37.62 -45.26
N LEU A 53 -4.30 36.77 -44.51
CA LEU A 53 -3.99 36.56 -43.09
C LEU A 53 -2.68 35.78 -42.97
N PRO A 54 -1.90 36.05 -41.91
CA PRO A 54 -0.70 35.26 -41.66
C PRO A 54 -1.07 33.77 -41.47
N ALA A 55 -0.23 32.89 -42.00
CA ALA A 55 -0.47 31.47 -41.92
C ALA A 55 -0.70 31.05 -40.47
N PRO A 56 -1.71 30.20 -40.17
CA PRO A 56 -1.99 29.79 -38.82
C PRO A 56 -0.78 29.08 -38.21
N VAL A 57 -0.39 29.52 -37.02
CA VAL A 57 0.72 28.90 -36.27
C VAL A 57 0.32 27.49 -35.90
N LYS A 58 1.15 26.51 -36.25
CA LYS A 58 0.93 25.15 -35.83
C LYS A 58 1.09 25.06 -34.31
N THR A 59 0.12 24.50 -33.64
CA THR A 59 0.12 24.28 -32.18
C THR A 59 0.52 22.84 -31.80
N SER A 60 0.83 22.00 -32.78
CA SER A 60 1.26 20.62 -32.62
C SER A 60 2.49 20.33 -33.49
N GLY A 61 3.37 19.48 -33.02
CA GLY A 61 4.61 19.11 -33.69
C GLY A 61 5.73 18.82 -32.69
N SER A 62 6.95 18.59 -33.19
CA SER A 62 8.12 18.49 -32.33
C SER A 62 8.42 19.84 -31.64
N ARG A 63 9.05 19.76 -30.45
CA ARG A 63 9.46 20.99 -29.71
C ARG A 63 10.28 21.93 -30.58
N ASP A 64 11.22 21.40 -31.37
CA ASP A 64 12.10 22.20 -32.21
C ASP A 64 11.33 22.91 -33.33
N ALA A 65 10.39 22.22 -33.98
CA ALA A 65 9.54 22.85 -35.03
C ALA A 65 8.62 23.93 -34.45
N LEU A 66 8.17 23.79 -33.20
CA LEU A 66 7.38 24.82 -32.51
C LEU A 66 8.25 26.01 -32.09
N LEU A 67 9.50 25.77 -31.67
CA LEU A 67 10.45 26.83 -31.33
C LEU A 67 10.87 27.63 -32.57
N GLU A 68 11.08 26.99 -33.72
CA GLU A 68 11.35 27.68 -34.98
C GLU A 68 10.22 28.65 -35.39
N GLN A 69 8.97 28.21 -35.28
CA GLN A 69 7.82 29.06 -35.54
C GLN A 69 7.72 30.21 -34.53
N LEU A 70 7.95 29.91 -33.25
CA LEU A 70 7.93 30.92 -32.21
C LEU A 70 9.05 31.96 -32.39
N ALA A 71 10.22 31.58 -32.90
CA ALA A 71 11.32 32.48 -33.18
C ALA A 71 10.98 33.54 -34.23
N ILE A 72 10.13 33.20 -35.22
CA ILE A 72 9.65 34.13 -36.22
C ILE A 72 8.66 35.16 -35.63
N ILE A 73 7.84 34.70 -34.66
CA ILE A 73 6.75 35.52 -34.09
C ILE A 73 7.27 36.35 -32.90
N ASN A 74 8.07 35.72 -32.02
CA ASN A 74 8.60 36.39 -30.83
C ASN A 74 9.93 35.73 -30.38
N PRO A 75 11.07 36.25 -30.88
CA PRO A 75 12.39 35.73 -30.57
C PRO A 75 12.75 35.83 -29.06
N ASP A 76 12.20 36.85 -28.36
CA ASP A 76 12.48 37.02 -26.92
C ASP A 76 11.92 35.88 -26.08
N LEU A 77 10.76 35.35 -26.48
CA LEU A 77 10.20 34.16 -25.80
C LEU A 77 11.05 32.91 -26.03
N VAL A 78 11.68 32.78 -27.19
CA VAL A 78 12.61 31.65 -27.46
C VAL A 78 13.86 31.77 -26.60
N ALA A 79 14.40 33.00 -26.47
CA ALA A 79 15.54 33.25 -25.59
C ALA A 79 15.23 32.98 -24.14
N GLN A 80 14.03 33.35 -23.65
CA GLN A 80 13.55 33.02 -22.30
C GLN A 80 13.38 31.51 -22.10
N GLU A 81 12.84 30.79 -23.09
CA GLU A 81 12.70 29.34 -23.04
C GLU A 81 14.05 28.63 -23.00
N ALA A 82 15.06 29.15 -23.76
CA ALA A 82 16.40 28.61 -23.73
C ALA A 82 17.13 28.80 -22.38
N GLN A 83 16.73 29.81 -21.59
CA GLN A 83 17.28 30.05 -20.24
C GLN A 83 16.62 29.19 -19.16
N LYS A 84 15.50 28.54 -19.45
CA LYS A 84 14.86 27.64 -18.48
C LYS A 84 15.75 26.43 -18.26
N PRO A 85 15.95 26.04 -17.00
CA PRO A 85 16.70 24.82 -16.71
C PRO A 85 15.98 23.63 -17.35
N SER A 86 16.75 22.76 -17.99
CA SER A 86 16.19 21.53 -18.56
C SER A 86 15.56 20.70 -17.43
N PRO A 87 14.33 20.21 -17.62
CA PRO A 87 13.72 19.35 -16.61
C PRO A 87 14.57 18.10 -16.43
N LEU A 88 14.70 17.66 -15.19
CA LEU A 88 15.39 16.41 -14.86
C LEU A 88 14.74 15.24 -15.60
N LYS A 89 15.59 14.35 -16.13
CA LYS A 89 15.12 13.11 -16.75
C LYS A 89 14.45 12.24 -15.68
N VAL A 90 13.15 12.01 -15.82
CA VAL A 90 12.33 11.20 -14.89
C VAL A 90 12.11 9.77 -15.37
N SER A 91 12.84 9.34 -16.40
CA SER A 91 12.79 7.98 -16.96
C SER A 91 14.20 7.44 -17.17
N GLY A 92 14.36 6.15 -16.98
CA GLY A 92 15.65 5.47 -17.10
C GLY A 92 15.86 4.46 -15.99
N THR A 93 17.06 3.96 -15.84
CA THR A 93 17.44 3.09 -14.72
C THR A 93 17.44 3.87 -13.40
N LYS A 94 17.28 3.16 -12.28
CA LYS A 94 17.34 3.76 -10.95
C LYS A 94 18.64 4.53 -10.71
N ALA A 95 19.78 3.99 -11.17
CA ALA A 95 21.08 4.63 -11.03
C ALA A 95 21.16 5.96 -11.79
N GLU A 96 20.65 6.00 -13.03
CA GLU A 96 20.58 7.25 -13.83
C GLU A 96 19.70 8.31 -13.17
N MET A 97 18.56 7.89 -12.60
CA MET A 97 17.66 8.82 -11.90
C MET A 97 18.30 9.35 -10.61
N ILE A 98 19.00 8.51 -9.84
CA ILE A 98 19.74 8.93 -8.65
C ILE A 98 20.83 9.95 -9.04
N GLN A 99 21.58 9.67 -10.11
CA GLN A 99 22.62 10.58 -10.60
C GLN A 99 22.04 11.92 -11.05
N ALA A 100 20.90 11.89 -11.74
CA ALA A 100 20.19 13.11 -12.17
C ALA A 100 19.73 13.95 -10.96
N VAL A 101 19.19 13.32 -9.91
CA VAL A 101 18.81 14.02 -8.67
C VAL A 101 20.04 14.60 -7.97
N LYS A 102 21.12 13.83 -7.82
CA LYS A 102 22.35 14.28 -7.16
C LYS A 102 23.07 15.40 -7.91
N SER A 103 22.89 15.51 -9.24
CA SER A 103 23.45 16.63 -10.01
C SER A 103 22.84 17.98 -9.62
N VAL A 104 21.60 17.99 -9.11
CA VAL A 104 20.87 19.19 -8.67
C VAL A 104 20.86 19.35 -7.15
N LYS A 105 20.83 18.22 -6.43
CA LYS A 105 20.85 18.15 -4.97
C LYS A 105 21.90 17.12 -4.51
N PRO A 106 23.18 17.54 -4.40
CA PRO A 106 24.29 16.63 -4.06
C PRO A 106 24.14 15.92 -2.70
N ASP A 107 23.44 16.55 -1.78
CA ASP A 107 23.15 16.07 -0.42
C ASP A 107 21.90 15.17 -0.34
N ALA A 108 21.26 14.85 -1.48
CA ALA A 108 20.13 13.94 -1.50
C ALA A 108 20.56 12.53 -1.08
N VAL A 109 19.89 12.00 -0.05
CA VAL A 109 20.11 10.66 0.48
C VAL A 109 19.04 9.73 -0.05
N PHE A 110 19.45 8.56 -0.52
CA PHE A 110 18.55 7.54 -1.05
C PHE A 110 18.47 6.33 -0.11
N ALA A 111 17.31 5.69 -0.08
CA ALA A 111 17.07 4.54 0.78
C ALA A 111 18.07 3.39 0.54
N ASP A 112 18.51 3.19 -0.70
CA ASP A 112 19.51 2.16 -1.02
C ASP A 112 20.88 2.48 -0.40
N GLU A 113 21.29 3.74 -0.44
CA GLU A 113 22.56 4.17 0.16
C GLU A 113 22.52 4.03 1.70
N LEU A 114 21.38 4.34 2.30
CA LEU A 114 21.17 4.09 3.73
C LEU A 114 21.17 2.60 4.05
N LEU A 115 20.57 1.79 3.17
CA LEU A 115 20.52 0.34 3.34
C LEU A 115 21.92 -0.27 3.20
N ASP A 116 22.71 0.17 2.24
CA ASP A 116 24.08 -0.31 2.04
C ASP A 116 24.98 0.13 3.21
N ALA A 117 24.88 1.40 3.64
CA ALA A 117 25.58 1.89 4.82
C ALA A 117 25.19 1.13 6.11
N TRP A 118 23.91 0.77 6.23
CA TRP A 118 23.43 -0.03 7.34
C TRP A 118 23.91 -1.48 7.27
N ARG A 119 23.98 -2.08 6.08
CA ARG A 119 24.54 -3.45 5.90
C ARG A 119 26.01 -3.53 6.27
N ASP A 120 26.76 -2.47 5.96
CA ASP A 120 28.19 -2.39 6.29
C ASP A 120 28.43 -2.13 7.80
N ASN A 121 27.46 -1.55 8.49
CA ASN A 121 27.54 -1.26 9.92
C ASN A 121 26.15 -1.35 10.59
N PRO A 122 25.64 -2.57 10.84
CA PRO A 122 24.30 -2.81 11.38
C PRO A 122 24.23 -2.58 12.89
N ASP A 123 24.42 -1.36 13.37
CA ASP A 123 24.30 -0.90 14.77
C ASP A 123 22.97 -1.31 15.43
N ASP A 124 22.62 -2.57 15.61
CA ASP A 124 21.37 -3.10 16.19
C ASP A 124 20.08 -2.38 15.76
N LYS A 125 20.15 -1.60 14.69
CA LYS A 125 19.03 -0.82 14.15
C LYS A 125 18.37 -1.53 12.97
N ILE A 126 17.05 -1.51 12.97
CA ILE A 126 16.25 -2.02 11.84
C ILE A 126 15.87 -0.83 10.95
N LEU A 127 16.19 -0.94 9.66
CA LEU A 127 15.77 0.05 8.67
C LEU A 127 14.29 -0.11 8.36
N VAL A 128 13.53 0.94 8.61
CA VAL A 128 12.08 0.99 8.31
C VAL A 128 11.77 2.18 7.39
N THR A 129 10.73 2.04 6.57
CA THR A 129 10.21 3.16 5.78
C THR A 129 9.48 4.14 6.69
N GLN A 130 9.32 5.38 6.23
CA GLN A 130 8.54 6.38 6.95
C GLN A 130 7.09 5.91 7.21
N GLN A 131 6.48 5.23 6.23
CA GLN A 131 5.13 4.69 6.37
C GLN A 131 5.07 3.59 7.44
N GLN A 132 6.04 2.67 7.45
CA GLN A 132 6.12 1.64 8.51
C GLN A 132 6.25 2.27 9.90
N MET A 133 7.10 3.29 10.05
CA MET A 133 7.25 4.00 11.31
C MET A 133 5.94 4.71 11.72
N GLN A 134 5.27 5.39 10.81
CA GLN A 134 3.98 6.04 11.08
C GLN A 134 2.91 5.04 11.50
N THR A 135 2.82 3.89 10.83
CA THR A 135 1.90 2.82 11.19
C THR A 135 2.22 2.26 12.57
N ALA A 136 3.49 1.99 12.87
CA ALA A 136 3.91 1.50 14.18
C ALA A 136 3.55 2.48 15.31
N LEU A 137 3.80 3.77 15.12
CA LEU A 137 3.44 4.81 16.09
C LEU A 137 1.92 4.97 16.27
N ALA A 138 1.14 4.85 15.18
CA ALA A 138 -0.32 4.88 15.26
C ALA A 138 -0.88 3.66 16.01
N ILE A 139 -0.33 2.48 15.78
CA ILE A 139 -0.67 1.24 16.52
C ILE A 139 -0.30 1.40 18.00
N GLN A 140 0.91 1.87 18.30
CA GLN A 140 1.34 2.12 19.69
C GLN A 140 0.37 3.06 20.40
N LYS A 141 0.01 4.18 19.76
CA LYS A 141 -0.97 5.11 20.31
C LYS A 141 -2.31 4.46 20.59
N ALA A 142 -2.86 3.72 19.62
CA ALA A 142 -4.13 3.03 19.78
C ALA A 142 -4.11 2.01 20.95
N LEU A 143 -3.00 1.27 21.09
CA LEU A 143 -2.79 0.32 22.19
C LEU A 143 -2.75 1.03 23.56
N HIS A 144 -2.02 2.14 23.68
CA HIS A 144 -1.92 2.90 24.92
C HIS A 144 -3.24 3.58 25.33
N GLU A 145 -4.02 4.03 24.36
CA GLU A 145 -5.33 4.66 24.59
C GLU A 145 -6.46 3.65 24.85
N HIS A 146 -6.25 2.37 24.52
CA HIS A 146 -7.26 1.34 24.75
C HIS A 146 -7.40 1.04 26.25
N PRO A 147 -8.63 1.02 26.83
CA PRO A 147 -8.85 0.92 28.27
C PRO A 147 -8.20 -0.29 28.95
N THR A 148 -8.21 -1.44 28.28
CA THR A 148 -7.63 -2.70 28.83
C THR A 148 -6.19 -2.89 28.36
N ALA A 149 -5.91 -2.78 27.05
CA ALA A 149 -4.55 -2.94 26.54
C ALA A 149 -3.59 -1.93 27.17
N GLY A 150 -4.00 -0.65 27.30
CA GLY A 150 -3.17 0.38 27.92
C GLY A 150 -2.85 0.06 29.37
N LYS A 151 -3.80 -0.50 30.15
CA LYS A 151 -3.53 -0.91 31.54
C LYS A 151 -2.51 -2.05 31.61
N LEU A 152 -2.57 -3.01 30.71
CA LEU A 152 -1.60 -4.11 30.62
C LEU A 152 -0.23 -3.60 30.17
N LEU A 153 -0.20 -2.90 29.03
CA LEU A 153 1.03 -2.44 28.39
C LEU A 153 1.80 -1.37 29.19
N LEU A 154 1.12 -0.58 30.00
CA LEU A 154 1.69 0.51 30.79
C LEU A 154 1.75 0.19 32.29
N HIS A 155 1.46 -1.06 32.69
CA HIS A 155 1.53 -1.44 34.10
C HIS A 155 2.94 -1.18 34.66
N PRO A 156 3.09 -0.54 35.82
CA PRO A 156 4.40 -0.17 36.39
C PRO A 156 5.29 -1.40 36.67
N ASP A 157 4.68 -2.49 37.13
CA ASP A 157 5.40 -3.70 37.51
C ASP A 157 5.45 -4.75 36.41
N ARG A 158 5.14 -4.36 35.15
CA ARG A 158 5.24 -5.30 34.04
C ARG A 158 6.68 -5.72 33.78
N ALA A 159 6.91 -6.99 33.51
CA ALA A 159 8.11 -7.50 32.88
C ALA A 159 7.86 -7.64 31.36
N VAL A 160 8.82 -7.28 30.53
CA VAL A 160 8.71 -7.30 29.07
C VAL A 160 9.79 -8.19 28.50
N GLU A 161 9.39 -9.14 27.63
CA GLU A 161 10.30 -10.06 26.93
C GLU A 161 11.28 -10.80 27.85
N THR A 162 10.83 -11.21 29.04
CA THR A 162 11.64 -12.00 29.97
C THR A 162 11.82 -13.40 29.42
N SER A 163 13.06 -13.85 29.32
CA SER A 163 13.39 -15.21 28.85
C SER A 163 13.47 -16.16 30.04
N TYR A 164 12.72 -17.26 29.93
CA TYR A 164 12.76 -18.39 30.84
C TYR A 164 13.41 -19.59 30.18
N PHE A 165 14.32 -20.23 30.87
CA PHE A 165 14.99 -21.46 30.43
C PHE A 165 14.65 -22.58 31.38
N GLY A 166 14.38 -23.73 30.84
CA GLY A 166 14.05 -24.92 31.62
C GLY A 166 14.42 -26.20 30.89
N ILE A 167 14.13 -27.30 31.53
CA ILE A 167 14.25 -28.63 30.94
C ILE A 167 12.86 -29.26 31.04
N ASP A 168 12.36 -29.76 29.92
CA ASP A 168 11.10 -30.52 29.93
C ASP A 168 11.29 -31.82 30.71
N GLU A 169 10.52 -32.02 31.77
CA GLU A 169 10.70 -33.10 32.72
C GLU A 169 10.45 -34.48 32.11
N GLU A 170 9.61 -34.60 31.09
CA GLU A 170 9.27 -35.89 30.47
C GLU A 170 10.30 -36.29 29.41
N THR A 171 10.79 -35.35 28.63
CA THR A 171 11.67 -35.63 27.50
C THR A 171 13.14 -35.31 27.77
N GLY A 172 13.43 -34.53 28.81
CA GLY A 172 14.78 -34.03 29.08
C GLY A 172 15.30 -32.96 28.10
N LEU A 173 14.45 -32.49 27.17
CA LEU A 173 14.83 -31.47 26.20
C LEU A 173 14.90 -30.08 26.84
N GLU A 174 15.88 -29.28 26.41
CA GLU A 174 15.95 -27.88 26.83
C GLU A 174 14.83 -27.09 26.17
N ILE A 175 14.15 -26.26 26.98
CA ILE A 175 13.08 -25.36 26.54
C ILE A 175 13.41 -23.91 26.86
N ARG A 176 12.96 -23.02 26.00
CA ARG A 176 13.04 -21.58 26.21
C ARG A 176 11.73 -20.93 25.82
N VAL A 177 11.19 -20.10 26.72
CA VAL A 177 10.01 -19.28 26.46
C VAL A 177 10.31 -17.81 26.72
N ARG A 178 9.59 -16.94 26.03
CA ARG A 178 9.71 -15.50 26.19
C ARG A 178 8.36 -14.83 25.92
N PRO A 179 7.48 -14.77 26.94
CA PRO A 179 6.24 -14.00 26.83
C PRO A 179 6.54 -12.52 26.54
N ASP A 180 5.69 -11.88 25.74
CA ASP A 180 5.88 -10.45 25.42
C ASP A 180 5.73 -9.60 26.68
N ILE A 181 4.74 -9.92 27.55
CA ILE A 181 4.43 -9.16 28.75
C ILE A 181 4.00 -10.12 29.88
N GLU A 182 4.49 -9.83 31.07
CA GLU A 182 4.04 -10.47 32.29
C GLU A 182 3.70 -9.39 33.33
N ILE A 183 2.61 -9.58 34.05
CA ILE A 183 2.11 -8.62 35.02
C ILE A 183 1.67 -9.35 36.28
N PRO A 184 2.21 -8.96 37.44
CA PRO A 184 1.68 -9.43 38.72
C PRO A 184 0.46 -8.60 39.10
N PHE A 185 -0.69 -9.22 39.23
CA PHE A 185 -1.88 -8.64 39.85
C PHE A 185 -2.16 -9.34 41.17
N ASP A 186 -1.74 -8.73 42.27
CA ASP A 186 -1.82 -9.28 43.62
C ASP A 186 -1.27 -10.73 43.68
N MET A 187 -2.16 -11.72 43.67
CA MET A 187 -1.81 -13.14 43.74
C MET A 187 -1.86 -13.85 42.39
N VAL A 188 -2.21 -13.13 41.30
CA VAL A 188 -2.38 -13.70 39.96
C VAL A 188 -1.28 -13.19 39.03
N ARG A 189 -0.58 -14.09 38.36
CA ARG A 189 0.41 -13.77 37.34
C ARG A 189 -0.22 -13.85 35.96
N VAL A 190 -0.30 -12.73 35.28
CA VAL A 190 -0.93 -12.64 33.96
C VAL A 190 0.14 -12.53 32.89
N GLY A 191 0.07 -13.43 31.92
CA GLY A 191 0.84 -13.30 30.66
C GLY A 191 0.02 -12.64 29.55
N ALA A 192 0.67 -11.87 28.70
CA ALA A 192 0.03 -11.37 27.50
C ALA A 192 0.99 -11.36 26.31
N ASP A 193 0.43 -11.51 25.13
CA ASP A 193 1.18 -11.58 23.88
C ASP A 193 0.53 -10.66 22.84
N LEU A 194 1.33 -9.83 22.19
CA LEU A 194 0.85 -8.83 21.23
C LEU A 194 0.89 -9.39 19.81
N LYS A 195 -0.26 -9.43 19.16
CA LYS A 195 -0.40 -9.95 17.79
C LYS A 195 -0.93 -8.90 16.84
N THR A 196 -0.18 -8.59 15.80
CA THR A 196 -0.68 -7.75 14.70
C THR A 196 -1.39 -8.61 13.67
N ILE A 197 -2.57 -8.18 13.22
CA ILE A 197 -3.39 -8.93 12.27
C ILE A 197 -3.95 -8.00 11.20
N SER A 198 -4.07 -8.51 9.97
CA SER A 198 -4.84 -7.85 8.90
C SER A 198 -6.22 -8.47 8.82
N MET A 199 -7.25 -7.63 8.82
CA MET A 199 -8.66 -8.02 8.74
C MET A 199 -9.34 -7.47 7.49
N TRP A 200 -8.56 -7.23 6.46
CA TRP A 200 -9.07 -6.82 5.15
C TRP A 200 -10.18 -7.77 4.69
N ASN A 201 -11.33 -7.22 4.35
CA ASN A 201 -12.53 -7.97 3.92
C ASN A 201 -13.22 -8.85 4.99
N VAL A 202 -12.86 -8.77 6.26
CA VAL A 202 -13.57 -9.49 7.32
C VAL A 202 -14.73 -8.64 7.83
N LYS A 203 -15.96 -9.17 7.75
CA LYS A 203 -17.15 -8.53 8.32
C LYS A 203 -17.06 -8.53 9.84
N GLN A 204 -17.58 -7.49 10.48
CA GLN A 204 -17.61 -7.37 11.95
C GLN A 204 -18.23 -8.59 12.64
N SER A 205 -19.29 -9.15 12.07
CA SER A 205 -19.94 -10.37 12.61
C SER A 205 -19.04 -11.62 12.57
N GLY A 206 -18.01 -11.63 11.72
CA GLY A 206 -17.06 -12.73 11.57
C GLY A 206 -15.74 -12.55 12.32
N LEU A 207 -15.53 -11.42 13.00
CA LEU A 207 -14.24 -11.11 13.64
C LEU A 207 -13.84 -12.15 14.71
N ARG A 208 -14.75 -12.52 15.60
CA ARG A 208 -14.45 -13.50 16.65
C ARG A 208 -14.04 -14.85 16.08
N ALA A 209 -14.77 -15.34 15.07
CA ALA A 209 -14.45 -16.59 14.41
C ALA A 209 -13.09 -16.52 13.65
N ARG A 210 -12.77 -15.36 13.10
CA ARG A 210 -11.47 -15.13 12.46
C ARG A 210 -10.32 -15.10 13.46
N LEU A 211 -10.49 -14.43 14.60
CA LEU A 211 -9.50 -14.42 15.67
C LEU A 211 -9.28 -15.82 16.25
N HIS A 212 -10.36 -16.56 16.47
CA HIS A 212 -10.26 -17.96 16.93
C HIS A 212 -9.46 -18.82 15.95
N ARG A 213 -9.76 -18.75 14.64
CA ARG A 213 -8.96 -19.46 13.63
C ARG A 213 -7.50 -19.04 13.63
N GLU A 214 -7.21 -17.75 13.79
CA GLU A 214 -5.84 -17.26 13.87
C GLU A 214 -5.08 -17.84 15.07
N ILE A 215 -5.76 -18.01 16.21
CA ILE A 215 -5.18 -18.66 17.40
C ILE A 215 -4.85 -20.12 17.12
N ILE A 216 -5.78 -20.86 16.49
CA ILE A 216 -5.60 -22.28 16.20
C ILE A 216 -4.59 -22.49 15.05
N ASP A 217 -4.79 -21.84 13.91
CA ASP A 217 -4.00 -22.05 12.68
C ASP A 217 -2.52 -21.65 12.85
N ARG A 218 -2.21 -20.82 13.85
CA ARG A 218 -0.84 -20.38 14.17
C ARG A 218 -0.27 -20.93 15.46
N ASP A 219 -0.91 -21.92 16.03
CA ASP A 219 -0.47 -22.58 17.28
C ASP A 219 -0.24 -21.60 18.44
N TYR A 220 -1.01 -20.48 18.49
CA TYR A 220 -0.87 -19.51 19.58
C TYR A 220 -1.32 -20.10 20.92
N HIS A 221 -2.30 -20.99 20.91
CA HIS A 221 -2.75 -21.73 22.09
C HIS A 221 -1.66 -22.68 22.63
N LEU A 222 -0.91 -23.35 21.76
CA LEU A 222 0.24 -24.18 22.14
C LEU A 222 1.34 -23.32 22.78
N SER A 223 1.68 -22.18 22.15
CA SER A 223 2.66 -21.25 22.70
C SER A 223 2.22 -20.70 24.06
N ALA A 224 0.95 -20.32 24.22
CA ALA A 224 0.40 -19.84 25.47
C ALA A 224 0.48 -20.90 26.58
N ALA A 225 0.12 -22.17 26.30
CA ALA A 225 0.23 -23.26 27.22
C ALA A 225 1.68 -23.50 27.71
N MET A 226 2.63 -23.48 26.76
CA MET A 226 4.06 -23.57 27.07
C MET A 226 4.54 -22.39 27.93
N TYR A 227 4.10 -21.15 27.63
CA TYR A 227 4.44 -19.97 28.41
C TYR A 227 3.88 -20.07 29.84
N MET A 228 2.60 -20.43 29.95
CA MET A 228 1.94 -20.57 31.26
C MET A 228 2.63 -21.58 32.14
N GLN A 229 2.98 -22.74 31.62
CA GLN A 229 3.70 -23.79 32.36
C GLN A 229 5.10 -23.33 32.76
N THR A 230 5.89 -22.82 31.80
CA THR A 230 7.32 -22.57 32.04
C THR A 230 7.56 -21.30 32.86
N ALA A 231 6.76 -20.24 32.66
CA ALA A 231 6.85 -19.00 33.41
C ALA A 231 5.93 -18.96 34.65
N ALA A 232 5.20 -20.06 34.94
CA ALA A 232 4.23 -20.17 36.04
C ALA A 232 3.20 -19.04 36.04
N LEU A 233 2.52 -18.85 34.87
CA LEU A 233 1.46 -17.86 34.71
C LEU A 233 0.09 -18.50 35.04
N ASP A 234 -0.80 -17.71 35.65
CA ASP A 234 -2.15 -18.14 36.01
C ASP A 234 -3.18 -17.87 34.93
N GLN A 235 -2.98 -16.80 34.16
CA GLN A 235 -3.87 -16.40 33.08
C GLN A 235 -3.04 -15.95 31.89
N PHE A 236 -3.63 -16.06 30.66
CA PHE A 236 -2.98 -15.64 29.43
C PHE A 236 -3.95 -14.91 28.52
N PHE A 237 -3.47 -13.82 27.90
CA PHE A 237 -4.26 -13.00 27.00
C PHE A 237 -3.51 -12.75 25.68
N TRP A 238 -4.24 -12.80 24.58
CA TRP A 238 -3.75 -12.25 23.30
C TRP A 238 -4.30 -10.84 23.11
N ILE A 239 -3.43 -9.89 22.82
CA ILE A 239 -3.76 -8.54 22.47
C ILE A 239 -3.66 -8.44 20.95
N PHE A 240 -4.76 -8.61 20.24
CA PHE A 240 -4.79 -8.44 18.80
C PHE A 240 -4.98 -6.97 18.43
N VAL A 241 -4.15 -6.48 17.50
CA VAL A 241 -4.30 -5.15 16.94
C VAL A 241 -4.37 -5.22 15.40
N ASN A 242 -5.35 -4.55 14.82
CA ASN A 242 -5.45 -4.43 13.37
C ASN A 242 -4.34 -3.53 12.83
N LYS A 243 -3.52 -4.06 11.91
CA LYS A 243 -2.43 -3.31 11.28
C LYS A 243 -2.82 -2.61 9.97
N ASP A 244 -4.06 -2.81 9.48
CA ASP A 244 -4.54 -2.18 8.26
C ASP A 244 -4.69 -0.67 8.46
N GLU A 245 -4.45 0.09 7.38
CA GLU A 245 -4.52 1.55 7.42
C GLU A 245 -5.92 2.06 7.82
N GLY A 246 -5.93 3.17 8.54
CA GLY A 246 -7.12 3.96 8.86
C GLY A 246 -7.78 3.64 10.18
N TYR A 247 -7.77 2.41 10.70
CA TYR A 247 -8.39 2.07 11.97
C TYR A 247 -7.73 0.87 12.67
N HIS A 248 -6.97 1.17 13.72
CA HIS A 248 -6.26 0.17 14.53
C HIS A 248 -7.12 -0.27 15.74
N TRP A 249 -8.17 -1.06 15.46
CA TRP A 249 -8.97 -1.62 16.55
C TRP A 249 -8.21 -2.72 17.30
N ILE A 250 -8.57 -2.92 18.54
CA ILE A 250 -7.91 -3.84 19.46
C ILE A 250 -8.94 -4.83 20.00
N ALA A 251 -8.56 -6.10 20.07
CA ALA A 251 -9.32 -7.13 20.74
C ALA A 251 -8.45 -7.81 21.78
N ILE A 252 -8.96 -7.90 23.01
CA ILE A 252 -8.35 -8.66 24.07
C ILE A 252 -9.07 -10.00 24.13
N VAL A 253 -8.32 -11.08 23.96
CA VAL A 253 -8.84 -12.45 23.97
C VAL A 253 -8.15 -13.22 25.08
N GLU A 254 -8.91 -13.64 26.07
CA GLU A 254 -8.44 -14.51 27.14
C GLU A 254 -8.36 -15.96 26.63
N ALA A 255 -7.32 -16.66 26.99
CA ALA A 255 -7.19 -18.09 26.74
C ALA A 255 -8.08 -18.85 27.73
N SER A 256 -9.06 -19.63 27.24
CA SER A 256 -9.85 -20.49 28.11
C SER A 256 -9.05 -21.69 28.58
N GLU A 257 -9.51 -22.32 29.66
CA GLU A 257 -8.89 -23.53 30.20
C GLU A 257 -8.79 -24.63 29.15
N GLU A 258 -9.85 -24.81 28.32
CA GLU A 258 -9.87 -25.81 27.25
C GLU A 258 -8.87 -25.50 26.13
N LEU A 259 -8.66 -24.22 25.79
CA LEU A 259 -7.63 -23.83 24.83
C LEU A 259 -6.22 -24.09 25.33
N ILE A 260 -5.99 -23.86 26.62
CA ILE A 260 -4.70 -24.16 27.25
C ILE A 260 -4.49 -25.66 27.38
N GLU A 261 -5.52 -26.43 27.73
CA GLU A 261 -5.47 -27.91 27.76
C GLU A 261 -5.13 -28.46 26.38
N LEU A 262 -5.83 -28.00 25.30
CA LEU A 262 -5.53 -28.41 23.94
C LEU A 262 -4.07 -28.11 23.59
N GLY A 263 -3.61 -26.87 23.82
CA GLY A 263 -2.24 -26.45 23.55
C GLY A 263 -1.21 -27.29 24.32
N MET A 264 -1.52 -27.68 25.59
CA MET A 264 -0.64 -28.51 26.39
C MET A 264 -0.55 -29.93 25.84
N LEU A 265 -1.66 -30.53 25.42
CA LEU A 265 -1.67 -31.86 24.82
C LEU A 265 -0.87 -31.90 23.51
N GLU A 266 -1.04 -30.90 22.66
CA GLU A 266 -0.28 -30.74 21.40
C GLU A 266 1.20 -30.50 21.68
N TYR A 267 1.54 -29.66 22.65
CA TYR A 267 2.90 -29.46 23.12
C TYR A 267 3.55 -30.76 23.54
N ARG A 268 2.90 -31.57 24.41
CA ARG A 268 3.40 -32.87 24.86
C ARG A 268 3.62 -33.83 23.70
N GLN A 269 2.66 -33.95 22.80
CA GLN A 269 2.80 -34.77 21.61
C GLN A 269 4.01 -34.35 20.76
N THR A 270 4.19 -33.04 20.56
CA THR A 270 5.29 -32.48 19.76
C THR A 270 6.64 -32.75 20.44
N MET A 271 6.76 -32.52 21.75
CA MET A 271 7.99 -32.77 22.49
C MET A 271 8.40 -34.25 22.43
N ASN A 272 7.46 -35.17 22.56
CA ASN A 272 7.72 -36.60 22.43
C ASN A 272 8.19 -37.00 21.03
N ARG A 273 7.62 -36.38 19.97
CA ARG A 273 8.09 -36.59 18.60
C ARG A 273 9.51 -36.08 18.41
N ILE A 274 9.82 -34.89 18.94
CA ILE A 274 11.16 -34.28 18.85
C ILE A 274 12.17 -35.16 19.61
N ALA A 275 11.86 -35.60 20.82
CA ALA A 275 12.72 -36.48 21.60
C ALA A 275 13.01 -37.80 20.86
N ASN A 276 11.98 -38.43 20.32
CA ASN A 276 12.13 -39.66 19.53
C ASN A 276 13.01 -39.43 18.27
N ALA A 277 12.83 -38.29 17.60
CA ALA A 277 13.65 -37.94 16.42
C ALA A 277 15.13 -37.75 16.81
N PHE A 278 15.43 -37.18 17.98
CA PHE A 278 16.80 -37.07 18.48
C PHE A 278 17.37 -38.45 18.83
N ASP A 279 16.58 -39.32 19.46
CA ASP A 279 17.02 -40.66 19.89
C ASP A 279 17.28 -41.58 18.69
N THR A 280 16.44 -41.51 17.65
CA THR A 280 16.53 -42.38 16.48
C THR A 280 17.37 -41.81 15.35
N GLY A 281 17.55 -40.49 15.32
CA GLY A 281 18.15 -39.78 14.20
C GLY A 281 17.20 -39.64 13.00
N GLU A 282 15.92 -40.05 13.09
CA GLU A 282 14.93 -40.01 12.02
C GLU A 282 14.04 -38.79 12.16
N TRP A 283 14.06 -37.93 11.14
CA TRP A 283 13.22 -36.74 11.05
C TRP A 283 12.25 -36.89 9.87
N PRO A 284 11.03 -37.39 10.11
CA PRO A 284 10.07 -37.64 9.06
C PRO A 284 9.65 -36.32 8.36
N ALA A 285 9.45 -36.39 7.05
CA ALA A 285 8.87 -35.28 6.31
C ALA A 285 7.42 -35.04 6.75
N PRO A 286 6.90 -33.81 6.68
CA PRO A 286 5.52 -33.49 7.06
C PRO A 286 4.47 -34.30 6.28
N ILE A 287 4.74 -34.57 5.00
CA ILE A 287 3.92 -35.40 4.11
C ILE A 287 4.83 -36.44 3.49
N THR A 288 4.59 -37.73 3.76
CA THR A 288 5.41 -38.86 3.31
C THR A 288 4.72 -39.70 2.22
N GLU A 289 3.43 -39.51 2.00
CA GLU A 289 2.62 -40.32 1.08
C GLU A 289 1.75 -39.39 0.22
N ASP A 290 1.45 -39.81 -1.00
CA ASP A 290 0.40 -39.19 -1.80
C ASP A 290 -0.96 -39.48 -1.17
N TYR A 291 -1.84 -38.50 -1.10
CA TYR A 291 -3.16 -38.64 -0.50
C TYR A 291 -4.25 -38.04 -1.39
N THR A 292 -5.46 -38.51 -1.18
CA THR A 292 -6.66 -37.87 -1.76
C THR A 292 -7.21 -36.88 -0.74
N ASP A 293 -7.35 -35.63 -1.13
CA ASP A 293 -7.96 -34.60 -0.29
C ASP A 293 -9.47 -34.84 -0.16
N GLU A 294 -9.94 -34.95 1.05
CA GLU A 294 -11.33 -35.17 1.39
C GLU A 294 -11.94 -33.93 2.04
N LEU A 295 -13.25 -33.76 1.81
CA LEU A 295 -13.98 -32.67 2.45
C LEU A 295 -14.01 -32.87 3.97
N ASN A 296 -13.68 -31.82 4.71
CA ASN A 296 -13.86 -31.80 6.15
C ASN A 296 -15.37 -31.71 6.53
N ASP A 297 -15.69 -31.89 7.80
CA ASP A 297 -17.08 -31.88 8.29
C ASP A 297 -17.87 -30.63 7.99
N PHE A 298 -17.21 -29.48 7.90
CA PHE A 298 -17.86 -28.22 7.54
C PHE A 298 -18.23 -28.22 6.06
N ASP A 299 -17.31 -28.62 5.20
CA ASP A 299 -17.53 -28.67 3.75
C ASP A 299 -18.52 -29.78 3.37
N LEU A 300 -18.50 -30.90 4.09
CA LEU A 300 -19.53 -31.95 3.93
C LEU A 300 -20.93 -31.42 4.25
N ARG A 301 -21.10 -30.72 5.37
CA ARG A 301 -22.38 -30.07 5.72
C ARG A 301 -22.82 -29.05 4.67
N ARG A 302 -21.88 -28.28 4.16
CA ARG A 302 -22.14 -27.32 3.06
C ARG A 302 -22.57 -28.04 1.78
N LEU A 303 -21.92 -29.13 1.42
CA LEU A 303 -22.26 -29.93 0.27
C LEU A 303 -23.68 -30.52 0.41
N GLU A 304 -24.03 -31.06 1.57
CA GLU A 304 -25.38 -31.60 1.86
C GLU A 304 -26.44 -30.50 1.79
N ALA A 305 -26.17 -29.33 2.37
CA ALA A 305 -27.09 -28.19 2.27
C ALA A 305 -27.33 -27.74 0.82
N LEU A 306 -26.31 -27.77 -0.02
CA LEU A 306 -26.46 -27.44 -1.45
C LEU A 306 -27.24 -28.52 -2.20
N ARG A 307 -27.03 -29.80 -1.88
CA ARG A 307 -27.79 -30.93 -2.49
C ARG A 307 -29.28 -30.86 -2.17
N THR A 308 -29.65 -30.38 -0.98
CA THR A 308 -31.06 -30.26 -0.57
C THR A 308 -31.76 -29.03 -1.17
N GLN A 309 -31.02 -28.07 -1.74
CA GLN A 309 -31.55 -26.89 -2.40
C GLN A 309 -31.61 -27.01 -3.94
N ALA A 310 -30.99 -28.04 -4.48
CA ALA A 310 -31.00 -28.36 -5.92
C ALA A 310 -32.11 -29.35 -6.24
#